data_4ce9dd0d44cff0b7aac5592c1105eade
#
_entry.id   4ce9dd0d44cff0b7aac5592c1105eade
#
_cell.length_a   1.000
_cell.length_b   1.000
_cell.length_c   1.000
_cell.angle_alpha   90.00
_cell.angle_beta   90.00
_cell.angle_gamma   90.00
#
_symmetry.space_group_name_H-M   'P 1'
#
loop_
_entity.id
_entity.type
_entity.pdbx_description
1 polymer ?
#
loop_
_entity_poly.entity_id
_entity_poly.type
_entity_poly.pdbx_seq_one_letter_code
_entity_poly.pdbx_strand_id
1 'polypeptide(L)'
;MKLKKIIASVSALALMLGSASNAFACTALYVGSDLTADGTTMFGRIEDFGVNDYNKLYMVSPSGKHKAGEVYQGCYGFTYTFTHDSYGYTARRDDNGLGVCPDCDGTHDHTPYEEAGTNEKGVMVSATESLYGKDEILAVDPHTDNGIEEAEITTVLLSEAATAKEGVALLTSIYDTVGAAGGSGVFIADQSETWFVENLSGHSYIAVKLPSSVVFMQPNIAAIGKVDLDDTDNVIASANVISVAQEAGTFVGDAAANVIDLSASYNDVGGSARMAAGLNTLYGVDTFTADSYVGTDFALSNVDENGEIVPLYTGIDLKKAYAVEDAMNFFKTEPIGKTANVETHIFQVSAEGEPDTALIEWSGFDDNVYNAFVPYYPLLTTDTAACYKVSPGTVTQSDEAPAESAYYQTDKGYI
;
A
#
# COMPACT_ATOMS: atom_id res chain seq x y z
N MET A 1 -34.12 10.50 2.23
CA MET A 1 -32.65 10.52 2.35
C MET A 1 -32.08 9.22 2.92
N LYS A 2 -32.60 8.63 3.99
CA LYS A 2 -32.05 7.37 4.58
C LYS A 2 -32.14 6.13 3.67
N LEU A 3 -33.08 6.08 2.76
CA LEU A 3 -33.26 4.91 1.87
C LEU A 3 -32.24 4.86 0.70
N LYS A 4 -31.71 6.02 0.26
CA LYS A 4 -30.71 6.06 -0.81
C LYS A 4 -29.30 5.68 -0.31
N LYS A 5 -28.95 6.00 0.94
CA LYS A 5 -27.67 5.58 1.56
C LYS A 5 -27.59 4.08 1.80
N ILE A 6 -28.71 3.44 2.16
CA ILE A 6 -28.79 1.98 2.32
C ILE A 6 -28.63 1.26 0.95
N ILE A 7 -29.08 1.89 -0.11
CA ILE A 7 -28.97 1.31 -1.47
C ILE A 7 -27.53 1.42 -2.00
N ALA A 8 -26.77 2.48 -1.66
CA ALA A 8 -25.36 2.62 -2.04
C ALA A 8 -24.47 1.61 -1.30
N SER A 9 -24.65 1.46 0.02
CA SER A 9 -23.92 0.47 0.83
C SER A 9 -24.26 -0.99 0.43
N VAL A 10 -25.51 -1.26 0.05
CA VAL A 10 -25.93 -2.58 -0.42
C VAL A 10 -25.47 -2.82 -1.86
N SER A 11 -25.27 -1.78 -2.66
CA SER A 11 -24.77 -1.93 -4.04
C SER A 11 -23.27 -2.22 -4.08
N ALA A 12 -22.46 -1.62 -3.20
CA ALA A 12 -21.07 -1.97 -3.06
C ALA A 12 -20.90 -3.41 -2.52
N LEU A 13 -21.69 -3.81 -1.52
CA LEU A 13 -21.67 -5.17 -0.97
C LEU A 13 -22.27 -6.22 -1.95
N ALA A 14 -23.23 -5.84 -2.79
CA ALA A 14 -23.85 -6.76 -3.76
C ALA A 14 -22.98 -6.99 -5.00
N LEU A 15 -22.07 -6.07 -5.34
CA LEU A 15 -21.06 -6.26 -6.39
C LEU A 15 -19.96 -7.24 -5.94
N MET A 16 -19.68 -7.32 -4.62
CA MET A 16 -18.71 -8.28 -4.08
C MET A 16 -19.23 -9.73 -3.99
N LEU A 17 -20.55 -9.97 -4.02
CA LEU A 17 -21.15 -11.31 -3.89
C LEU A 17 -21.53 -11.97 -5.22
N GLY A 18 -21.27 -11.36 -6.36
CA GLY A 18 -21.83 -11.80 -7.66
C GLY A 18 -20.84 -12.32 -8.70
N SER A 19 -19.53 -12.23 -8.52
CA SER A 19 -18.57 -12.75 -9.49
C SER A 19 -17.28 -13.20 -8.83
N ALA A 20 -17.15 -14.47 -8.61
CA ALA A 20 -15.88 -15.12 -8.28
C ALA A 20 -14.94 -15.05 -9.50
N SER A 21 -14.37 -13.90 -9.84
CA SER A 21 -13.26 -13.83 -10.81
C SER A 21 -12.55 -12.50 -11.02
N ASN A 22 -12.99 -11.36 -10.48
CA ASN A 22 -12.21 -10.12 -10.61
C ASN A 22 -12.24 -9.32 -9.30
N ALA A 23 -11.68 -9.89 -8.24
CA ALA A 23 -11.36 -9.10 -7.06
C ALA A 23 -10.26 -8.11 -7.44
N PHE A 24 -10.49 -6.81 -7.26
CA PHE A 24 -9.45 -5.79 -7.19
C PHE A 24 -8.40 -6.28 -6.21
N ALA A 25 -7.14 -6.26 -6.60
CA ALA A 25 -6.23 -7.12 -5.87
C ALA A 25 -4.78 -6.64 -5.96
N CYS A 26 -4.46 -5.58 -5.23
CA CYS A 26 -3.11 -5.07 -5.09
C CYS A 26 -2.14 -6.12 -4.52
N THR A 27 -0.86 -5.97 -4.79
CA THR A 27 0.18 -6.83 -4.22
C THR A 27 1.39 -5.98 -3.88
N ALA A 28 1.83 -6.04 -2.62
CA ALA A 28 3.02 -5.36 -2.13
C ALA A 28 4.22 -6.31 -2.03
N LEU A 29 5.43 -5.73 -2.12
CA LEU A 29 6.71 -6.40 -1.98
C LEU A 29 7.64 -5.56 -1.11
N TYR A 30 8.43 -6.24 -0.27
CA TYR A 30 9.56 -5.68 0.45
C TYR A 30 10.78 -6.59 0.34
N VAL A 31 11.94 -6.01 0.10
CA VAL A 31 13.25 -6.69 0.13
C VAL A 31 14.22 -5.83 0.93
N GLY A 32 14.65 -6.33 2.07
CA GLY A 32 15.61 -5.66 2.94
C GLY A 32 17.01 -5.62 2.35
N SER A 33 17.78 -4.59 2.73
CA SER A 33 19.10 -4.29 2.16
C SER A 33 20.15 -5.38 2.32
N ASP A 34 20.07 -6.22 3.36
CA ASP A 34 21.00 -7.36 3.55
C ASP A 34 20.79 -8.47 2.51
N LEU A 35 19.67 -8.45 1.81
CA LEU A 35 19.30 -9.44 0.80
C LEU A 35 19.46 -8.94 -0.63
N THR A 36 19.80 -7.67 -0.83
CA THR A 36 19.97 -7.08 -2.17
C THR A 36 21.42 -7.13 -2.65
N ALA A 37 21.58 -7.03 -3.97
CA ALA A 37 22.91 -7.12 -4.59
C ALA A 37 23.77 -5.87 -4.34
N ASP A 38 23.13 -4.74 -4.15
CA ASP A 38 23.74 -3.41 -4.04
C ASP A 38 23.55 -2.75 -2.66
N GLY A 39 22.96 -3.48 -1.71
CA GLY A 39 22.72 -2.98 -0.35
C GLY A 39 21.58 -1.96 -0.24
N THR A 40 20.75 -1.84 -1.27
CA THR A 40 19.56 -0.98 -1.23
C THR A 40 18.37 -1.71 -0.64
N THR A 41 17.49 -1.02 0.09
CA THR A 41 16.16 -1.53 0.41
C THR A 41 15.24 -1.33 -0.77
N MET A 42 14.41 -2.32 -1.09
CA MET A 42 13.40 -2.20 -2.14
C MET A 42 12.03 -2.51 -1.55
N PHE A 43 11.04 -1.66 -1.86
CA PHE A 43 9.65 -1.94 -1.54
C PHE A 43 8.75 -1.29 -2.60
N GLY A 44 7.54 -1.76 -2.70
CA GLY A 44 6.61 -1.19 -3.65
C GLY A 44 5.36 -2.04 -3.79
N ARG A 45 4.54 -1.67 -4.75
CA ARG A 45 3.23 -2.26 -4.96
C ARG A 45 2.84 -2.25 -6.42
N ILE A 46 1.96 -3.16 -6.78
CA ILE A 46 1.18 -3.15 -8.00
C ILE A 46 -0.27 -2.92 -7.64
N GLU A 47 -0.94 -2.02 -8.36
CA GLU A 47 -2.34 -1.74 -8.21
C GLU A 47 -3.16 -2.45 -9.27
N ASP A 48 -4.21 -3.12 -8.82
CA ASP A 48 -5.19 -3.80 -9.65
C ASP A 48 -6.54 -3.09 -9.55
N PHE A 49 -6.90 -2.37 -10.58
CA PHE A 49 -8.20 -1.72 -10.62
C PHE A 49 -8.77 -1.83 -12.02
N GLY A 50 -9.74 -2.60 -12.26
CA GLY A 50 -10.45 -2.82 -13.51
C GLY A 50 -9.75 -2.40 -14.82
N VAL A 51 -9.96 -3.12 -15.88
CA VAL A 51 -9.35 -2.79 -17.18
C VAL A 51 -9.93 -1.46 -17.67
N ASN A 52 -9.11 -0.45 -17.85
CA ASN A 52 -9.43 0.86 -18.45
C ASN A 52 -10.39 1.77 -17.66
N ASP A 53 -10.55 1.57 -16.35
CA ASP A 53 -11.43 2.44 -15.59
C ASP A 53 -10.75 3.76 -15.19
N TYR A 54 -9.42 3.73 -14.97
CA TYR A 54 -8.62 4.90 -14.61
C TYR A 54 -7.29 4.96 -15.34
N ASN A 55 -6.84 6.19 -15.59
CA ASN A 55 -5.45 6.43 -15.95
C ASN A 55 -4.67 6.81 -14.70
N LYS A 56 -3.40 6.50 -14.69
CA LYS A 56 -2.47 6.99 -13.67
C LYS A 56 -1.54 8.03 -14.27
N LEU A 57 -1.29 9.08 -13.52
CA LEU A 57 -0.36 10.14 -13.87
C LEU A 57 0.78 10.19 -12.85
N TYR A 58 1.98 10.48 -13.33
CA TYR A 58 3.08 10.87 -12.45
C TYR A 58 3.03 12.38 -12.25
N MET A 59 2.74 12.81 -11.03
CA MET A 59 2.52 14.19 -10.68
C MET A 59 3.62 14.74 -9.78
N VAL A 60 3.85 16.04 -9.91
CA VAL A 60 4.66 16.82 -8.97
C VAL A 60 3.75 17.84 -8.30
N SER A 61 3.52 17.69 -7.02
CA SER A 61 2.76 18.62 -6.18
C SER A 61 3.71 19.67 -5.60
N PRO A 62 3.45 20.98 -5.77
CA PRO A 62 4.36 22.00 -5.27
C PRO A 62 4.28 22.12 -3.75
N SER A 63 5.40 22.49 -3.12
CA SER A 63 5.44 22.88 -1.71
C SER A 63 4.47 24.03 -1.42
N GLY A 64 3.73 23.95 -0.32
CA GLY A 64 2.73 24.91 0.10
C GLY A 64 1.46 24.95 -0.76
N LYS A 65 1.16 23.85 -1.46
CA LYS A 65 -0.14 23.66 -2.16
C LYS A 65 -1.29 23.80 -1.17
N HIS A 66 -1.19 23.15 -0.03
CA HIS A 66 -2.09 23.31 1.10
C HIS A 66 -1.47 24.22 2.15
N LYS A 67 -2.28 25.00 2.84
CA LYS A 67 -1.81 25.97 3.84
C LYS A 67 -2.09 25.50 5.26
N ALA A 68 -1.25 25.91 6.19
CA ALA A 68 -1.51 25.71 7.61
C ALA A 68 -2.92 26.17 7.99
N GLY A 69 -3.70 25.29 8.62
CA GLY A 69 -5.09 25.52 8.98
C GLY A 69 -6.11 25.29 7.87
N GLU A 70 -5.68 24.95 6.65
CA GLU A 70 -6.59 24.50 5.58
C GLU A 70 -7.16 23.13 5.94
N VAL A 71 -8.44 22.93 5.63
CA VAL A 71 -9.13 21.65 5.86
C VAL A 71 -9.18 20.88 4.56
N TYR A 72 -8.52 19.75 4.52
CA TYR A 72 -8.63 18.75 3.48
C TYR A 72 -9.94 17.98 3.62
N GLN A 73 -10.59 17.70 2.49
CA GLN A 73 -11.81 16.90 2.41
C GLN A 73 -11.49 15.62 1.65
N GLY A 74 -11.64 14.48 2.29
CA GLY A 74 -11.50 13.16 1.67
C GLY A 74 -12.80 12.68 1.01
N CYS A 75 -12.70 11.55 0.31
CA CYS A 75 -13.79 10.97 -0.49
C CYS A 75 -15.01 10.60 0.33
N TYR A 76 -14.81 10.00 1.48
CA TYR A 76 -15.89 9.34 2.26
C TYR A 76 -16.27 10.13 3.50
N GLY A 77 -15.86 11.38 3.59
CA GLY A 77 -16.20 12.28 4.70
C GLY A 77 -15.05 12.44 5.71
N PHE A 78 -13.92 11.82 5.48
CA PHE A 78 -12.69 12.09 6.22
C PHE A 78 -12.30 13.56 6.05
N THR A 79 -11.81 14.19 7.11
CA THR A 79 -11.28 15.55 7.07
C THR A 79 -9.99 15.63 7.86
N TYR A 80 -9.03 16.38 7.31
CA TYR A 80 -7.76 16.66 7.97
C TYR A 80 -7.45 18.14 7.94
N THR A 81 -6.95 18.70 9.04
CA THR A 81 -6.50 20.09 9.08
C THR A 81 -4.99 20.14 9.05
N PHE A 82 -4.40 20.69 7.98
CA PHE A 82 -2.95 20.77 7.83
C PHE A 82 -2.32 21.60 8.95
N THR A 83 -1.24 21.08 9.53
CA THR A 83 -0.57 21.70 10.68
C THR A 83 0.45 22.76 10.26
N HIS A 84 0.96 22.65 9.04
CA HIS A 84 1.86 23.61 8.40
C HIS A 84 1.57 23.70 6.89
N ASP A 85 2.24 24.58 6.17
CA ASP A 85 2.21 24.60 4.71
C ASP A 85 2.78 23.26 4.19
N SER A 86 2.03 22.57 3.34
CA SER A 86 2.37 21.20 2.90
C SER A 86 3.74 21.11 2.24
N TYR A 87 4.44 20.01 2.45
CA TYR A 87 5.62 19.70 1.66
C TYR A 87 5.24 19.48 0.19
N GLY A 88 6.19 19.75 -0.71
CA GLY A 88 6.10 19.33 -2.11
C GLY A 88 6.39 17.83 -2.22
N TYR A 89 5.75 17.15 -3.17
CA TYR A 89 5.93 15.71 -3.35
C TYR A 89 5.68 15.27 -4.79
N THR A 90 6.25 14.12 -5.15
CA THR A 90 5.86 13.36 -6.34
C THR A 90 4.76 12.38 -5.96
N ALA A 91 3.85 12.05 -6.88
CA ALA A 91 2.83 11.04 -6.65
C ALA A 91 2.39 10.34 -7.94
N ARG A 92 1.94 9.09 -7.79
CA ARG A 92 1.10 8.42 -8.80
C ARG A 92 -0.34 8.70 -8.42
N ARG A 93 -1.08 9.30 -9.35
CA ARG A 93 -2.41 9.82 -9.08
C ARG A 93 -3.39 9.38 -10.15
N ASP A 94 -4.60 9.06 -9.71
CA ASP A 94 -5.72 8.82 -10.60
C ASP A 94 -6.04 10.03 -11.45
N ASP A 95 -6.33 9.79 -12.71
CA ASP A 95 -6.90 10.78 -13.60
C ASP A 95 -7.95 10.15 -14.51
N ASN A 96 -9.19 10.45 -14.24
CA ASN A 96 -10.32 10.10 -15.10
C ASN A 96 -10.63 11.16 -16.16
N GLY A 97 -9.75 12.15 -16.35
CA GLY A 97 -9.96 13.27 -17.27
C GLY A 97 -10.94 14.32 -16.78
N LEU A 98 -11.59 14.11 -15.66
CA LEU A 98 -12.58 15.01 -15.08
C LEU A 98 -12.00 15.87 -13.95
N GLY A 99 -10.80 15.53 -13.46
CA GLY A 99 -10.16 16.21 -12.32
C GLY A 99 -10.89 16.01 -10.99
N VAL A 100 -11.77 15.03 -10.92
CA VAL A 100 -12.56 14.67 -9.73
C VAL A 100 -12.32 13.22 -9.39
N CYS A 101 -12.46 12.87 -8.11
CA CYS A 101 -12.40 11.49 -7.70
C CYS A 101 -13.49 10.65 -8.38
N PRO A 102 -13.13 9.52 -8.99
CA PRO A 102 -14.11 8.69 -9.70
C PRO A 102 -15.15 8.08 -8.77
N ASP A 103 -14.81 7.82 -7.51
CA ASP A 103 -15.67 7.17 -6.54
C ASP A 103 -16.61 8.13 -5.82
N CYS A 104 -16.49 9.43 -6.08
CA CYS A 104 -17.34 10.44 -5.53
C CYS A 104 -18.49 10.78 -6.47
N ASP A 105 -19.59 11.21 -5.87
CA ASP A 105 -20.78 11.70 -6.60
C ASP A 105 -20.55 13.04 -7.33
N GLY A 106 -19.31 13.53 -7.42
CA GLY A 106 -18.92 14.81 -8.04
C GLY A 106 -19.32 16.03 -7.25
N THR A 107 -19.76 15.87 -6.01
CA THR A 107 -20.19 16.98 -5.15
C THR A 107 -19.08 17.52 -4.26
N HIS A 108 -17.92 16.87 -4.23
CA HIS A 108 -16.80 17.23 -3.37
C HIS A 108 -15.59 17.60 -4.23
N ASP A 109 -14.96 18.72 -3.85
CA ASP A 109 -13.71 19.19 -4.46
C ASP A 109 -12.53 18.64 -3.64
N HIS A 110 -12.17 17.37 -3.89
CA HIS A 110 -11.04 16.75 -3.25
C HIS A 110 -10.01 16.26 -4.26
N THR A 111 -8.80 16.08 -3.79
CA THR A 111 -7.70 15.56 -4.60
C THR A 111 -8.03 14.15 -5.07
N PRO A 112 -7.86 13.81 -6.35
CA PRO A 112 -7.92 12.44 -6.80
C PRO A 112 -6.93 11.56 -6.03
N TYR A 113 -7.26 10.28 -5.88
CA TYR A 113 -6.46 9.31 -5.17
C TYR A 113 -4.99 9.32 -5.60
N GLU A 114 -4.10 9.49 -4.64
CA GLU A 114 -2.65 9.45 -4.79
C GLU A 114 -2.12 8.20 -4.10
N GLU A 115 -1.73 7.22 -4.87
CA GLU A 115 -1.42 5.88 -4.40
C GLU A 115 -0.07 5.77 -3.69
N ALA A 116 0.95 6.40 -4.26
CA ALA A 116 2.31 6.37 -3.75
C ALA A 116 3.08 7.61 -4.19
N GLY A 117 4.11 7.96 -3.44
CA GLY A 117 4.98 9.07 -3.78
C GLY A 117 6.10 9.31 -2.78
N THR A 118 6.87 10.37 -3.05
CA THR A 118 7.97 10.83 -2.18
C THR A 118 7.89 12.34 -1.99
N ASN A 119 7.98 12.81 -0.76
CA ASN A 119 7.99 14.25 -0.50
C ASN A 119 9.41 14.84 -0.49
N GLU A 120 9.49 16.17 -0.46
CA GLU A 120 10.76 16.93 -0.48
C GLU A 120 11.66 16.71 0.74
N LYS A 121 11.19 15.99 1.77
CA LYS A 121 11.96 15.55 2.93
C LYS A 121 12.52 14.14 2.74
N GLY A 122 12.18 13.47 1.64
CA GLY A 122 12.58 12.10 1.36
C GLY A 122 11.69 11.04 2.02
N VAL A 123 10.53 11.44 2.55
CA VAL A 123 9.54 10.48 3.05
C VAL A 123 8.80 9.86 1.87
N MET A 124 8.78 8.54 1.83
CA MET A 124 8.10 7.73 0.82
C MET A 124 6.88 7.05 1.44
N VAL A 125 5.77 7.07 0.74
CA VAL A 125 4.52 6.41 1.14
C VAL A 125 4.01 5.56 0.00
N SER A 126 3.56 4.35 0.31
CA SER A 126 2.80 3.47 -0.57
C SER A 126 1.65 2.88 0.23
N ALA A 127 0.44 3.20 -0.14
CA ALA A 127 -0.75 2.73 0.54
C ALA A 127 -1.47 1.67 -0.31
N THR A 128 -1.98 0.63 0.34
CA THR A 128 -2.80 -0.39 -0.30
C THR A 128 -4.05 -0.65 0.52
N GLU A 129 -5.17 -0.51 -0.11
CA GLU A 129 -6.45 -0.92 0.44
C GLU A 129 -6.57 -2.45 0.42
N SER A 130 -7.66 -2.90 1.00
CA SER A 130 -8.13 -4.26 0.81
C SER A 130 -7.51 -5.29 1.75
N LEU A 131 -7.33 -4.91 2.99
CA LEU A 131 -7.24 -5.85 4.09
C LEU A 131 -8.64 -6.07 4.69
N TYR A 132 -8.98 -7.31 4.93
CA TYR A 132 -10.30 -7.69 5.42
C TYR A 132 -10.18 -8.26 6.83
N GLY A 133 -10.79 -7.56 7.79
CA GLY A 133 -10.94 -8.03 9.14
C GLY A 133 -12.07 -9.06 9.25
N LYS A 134 -11.91 -10.03 10.17
CA LYS A 134 -12.98 -10.99 10.52
C LYS A 134 -14.23 -10.26 10.95
N ASP A 135 -15.40 -10.81 10.64
CA ASP A 135 -16.70 -10.26 11.07
C ASP A 135 -16.77 -10.09 12.58
N GLU A 136 -16.18 -10.99 13.35
CA GLU A 136 -16.12 -10.94 14.80
C GLU A 136 -15.28 -9.75 15.31
N ILE A 137 -14.19 -9.41 14.61
CA ILE A 137 -13.37 -8.23 14.88
C ILE A 137 -14.18 -6.96 14.59
N LEU A 138 -14.78 -6.89 13.40
CA LEU A 138 -15.57 -5.74 12.98
C LEU A 138 -16.83 -5.53 13.80
N ALA A 139 -17.34 -6.57 14.48
CA ALA A 139 -18.42 -6.42 15.45
C ALA A 139 -17.98 -5.72 16.74
N VAL A 140 -16.71 -5.78 17.11
CA VAL A 140 -16.13 -5.13 18.31
C VAL A 140 -15.54 -3.76 17.98
N ASP A 141 -14.81 -3.66 16.88
CA ASP A 141 -14.13 -2.44 16.43
C ASP A 141 -14.48 -2.17 14.95
N PRO A 142 -15.70 -1.67 14.67
CA PRO A 142 -16.18 -1.44 13.31
C PRO A 142 -15.42 -0.30 12.64
N HIS A 143 -15.29 -0.38 11.30
CA HIS A 143 -14.86 0.74 10.50
C HIS A 143 -15.72 1.97 10.72
N THR A 144 -15.13 3.15 10.60
CA THR A 144 -15.80 4.43 10.87
C THR A 144 -16.23 5.10 9.56
N ASP A 145 -17.46 5.65 9.52
CA ASP A 145 -18.04 6.26 8.30
C ASP A 145 -17.24 7.46 7.74
N ASN A 146 -16.36 8.05 8.55
CA ASN A 146 -15.53 9.19 8.22
C ASN A 146 -14.06 8.94 8.61
N GLY A 147 -13.68 7.68 8.69
CA GLY A 147 -12.29 7.27 8.92
C GLY A 147 -11.41 7.57 7.73
N ILE A 148 -10.10 7.52 7.95
CA ILE A 148 -9.14 7.63 6.85
C ILE A 148 -9.13 6.33 6.03
N GLU A 149 -8.98 6.48 4.72
CA GLU A 149 -8.82 5.38 3.78
C GLU A 149 -7.55 5.54 2.94
N GLU A 150 -7.30 4.57 2.10
CA GLU A 150 -6.21 4.56 1.12
C GLU A 150 -6.15 5.86 0.32
N ALA A 151 -7.31 6.35 -0.14
CA ALA A 151 -7.43 7.55 -0.97
C ALA A 151 -6.85 8.82 -0.33
N GLU A 152 -6.75 8.89 1.00
CA GLU A 152 -6.28 10.05 1.72
C GLU A 152 -4.91 9.86 2.37
N ILE A 153 -4.53 8.62 2.68
CA ILE A 153 -3.32 8.31 3.46
C ILE A 153 -2.09 8.94 2.83
N THR A 154 -1.85 8.67 1.56
CA THR A 154 -0.66 9.15 0.85
C THR A 154 -0.59 10.68 0.81
N THR A 155 -1.69 11.34 0.44
CA THR A 155 -1.76 12.81 0.36
C THR A 155 -1.48 13.46 1.71
N VAL A 156 -2.08 12.96 2.79
CA VAL A 156 -1.91 13.51 4.14
C VAL A 156 -0.48 13.30 4.64
N LEU A 157 0.04 12.08 4.52
CA LEU A 157 1.38 11.76 5.03
C LEU A 157 2.50 12.48 4.27
N LEU A 158 2.43 12.52 2.93
CA LEU A 158 3.42 13.23 2.12
C LEU A 158 3.38 14.74 2.34
N SER A 159 2.20 15.29 2.65
CA SER A 159 2.05 16.71 2.96
C SER A 159 2.64 17.13 4.31
N GLU A 160 2.63 16.24 5.31
CA GLU A 160 2.86 16.59 6.71
C GLU A 160 4.14 15.99 7.33
N ALA A 161 4.56 14.78 6.91
CA ALA A 161 5.64 14.07 7.58
C ALA A 161 7.03 14.50 7.07
N ALA A 162 7.95 14.79 7.95
CA ALA A 162 9.35 15.07 7.62
C ALA A 162 10.27 13.84 7.79
N THR A 163 9.82 12.78 8.45
CA THR A 163 10.50 11.50 8.60
C THR A 163 9.51 10.34 8.52
N ALA A 164 10.00 9.13 8.24
CA ALA A 164 9.17 7.93 8.26
C ALA A 164 8.45 7.77 9.61
N LYS A 165 9.15 7.96 10.70
CA LYS A 165 8.60 7.85 12.06
C LYS A 165 7.51 8.90 12.35
N GLU A 166 7.64 10.12 11.84
CA GLU A 166 6.58 11.13 11.94
C GLU A 166 5.35 10.71 11.12
N GLY A 167 5.55 10.13 9.93
CA GLY A 167 4.46 9.60 9.11
C GLY A 167 3.70 8.48 9.81
N VAL A 168 4.41 7.52 10.43
CA VAL A 168 3.79 6.47 11.25
C VAL A 168 3.01 7.07 12.43
N ALA A 169 3.63 8.01 13.17
CA ALA A 169 2.97 8.65 14.31
C ALA A 169 1.71 9.42 13.90
N LEU A 170 1.73 10.08 12.74
CA LEU A 170 0.57 10.78 12.20
C LEU A 170 -0.55 9.81 11.86
N LEU A 171 -0.25 8.75 11.07
CA LEU A 171 -1.26 7.77 10.65
C LEU A 171 -1.90 7.07 11.85
N THR A 172 -1.07 6.62 12.79
CA THR A 172 -1.55 5.93 14.01
C THR A 172 -2.38 6.85 14.91
N SER A 173 -2.02 8.14 15.01
CA SER A 173 -2.83 9.13 15.71
C SER A 173 -4.20 9.37 15.05
N ILE A 174 -4.27 9.29 13.72
CA ILE A 174 -5.55 9.37 13.00
C ILE A 174 -6.38 8.11 13.29
N TYR A 175 -5.79 6.93 13.24
CA TYR A 175 -6.49 5.69 13.61
C TYR A 175 -7.02 5.74 15.05
N ASP A 176 -6.24 6.25 16.01
CA ASP A 176 -6.66 6.37 17.41
C ASP A 176 -7.82 7.35 17.61
N THR A 177 -7.91 8.42 16.82
CA THR A 177 -8.82 9.54 17.08
C THR A 177 -10.02 9.60 16.13
N VAL A 178 -9.85 9.22 14.90
CA VAL A 178 -10.87 9.26 13.84
C VAL A 178 -11.26 7.85 13.41
N GLY A 179 -10.30 6.95 13.39
CA GLY A 179 -10.44 5.58 12.90
C GLY A 179 -10.18 5.43 11.42
N ALA A 180 -10.29 4.21 10.93
CA ALA A 180 -10.20 3.83 9.54
C ALA A 180 -11.58 3.47 8.97
N ALA A 181 -11.84 3.84 7.72
CA ALA A 181 -13.07 3.46 7.02
C ALA A 181 -12.91 2.12 6.25
N GLY A 182 -11.67 1.70 6.01
CA GLY A 182 -11.30 0.41 5.42
C GLY A 182 -10.04 -0.17 6.05
N GLY A 183 -9.75 -1.44 5.78
CA GLY A 183 -8.50 -2.08 6.18
C GLY A 183 -7.41 -1.82 5.17
N SER A 184 -6.20 -1.47 5.62
CA SER A 184 -5.09 -1.16 4.72
C SER A 184 -3.73 -1.66 5.22
N GLY A 185 -2.81 -1.87 4.25
CA GLY A 185 -1.39 -2.07 4.49
C GLY A 185 -0.61 -0.90 3.88
N VAL A 186 0.27 -0.27 4.65
CA VAL A 186 0.95 0.97 4.25
C VAL A 186 2.44 0.88 4.50
N PHE A 187 3.26 1.10 3.47
CA PHE A 187 4.67 1.39 3.67
C PHE A 187 4.88 2.87 3.92
N ILE A 188 5.66 3.19 4.93
CA ILE A 188 6.12 4.54 5.23
C ILE A 188 7.63 4.46 5.47
N ALA A 189 8.41 5.13 4.62
CA ALA A 189 9.86 5.01 4.65
C ALA A 189 10.56 6.36 4.49
N ASP A 190 11.81 6.40 4.92
CA ASP A 190 12.79 7.41 4.53
C ASP A 190 14.14 6.72 4.25
N GLN A 191 15.19 7.47 4.05
CA GLN A 191 16.51 6.90 3.77
C GLN A 191 17.05 6.01 4.90
N SER A 192 16.55 6.18 6.14
CA SER A 192 17.08 5.52 7.33
C SER A 192 16.28 4.30 7.78
N GLU A 193 14.99 4.27 7.51
CA GLU A 193 14.11 3.22 8.00
C GLU A 193 12.86 3.04 7.12
N THR A 194 12.34 1.82 7.14
CA THR A 194 11.07 1.47 6.48
C THR A 194 10.13 0.87 7.52
N TRP A 195 8.92 1.40 7.59
CA TRP A 195 7.85 0.91 8.42
C TRP A 195 6.74 0.31 7.56
N PHE A 196 6.08 -0.70 8.10
CA PHE A 196 4.90 -1.29 7.52
C PHE A 196 3.77 -1.27 8.53
N VAL A 197 2.64 -0.68 8.16
CA VAL A 197 1.48 -0.48 9.03
C VAL A 197 0.32 -1.28 8.48
N GLU A 198 -0.30 -2.11 9.30
CA GLU A 198 -1.55 -2.79 8.98
C GLU A 198 -2.64 -2.42 9.98
N ASN A 199 -3.81 -2.09 9.45
CA ASN A 199 -5.06 -2.05 10.19
C ASN A 199 -6.12 -2.93 9.50
N LEU A 200 -6.95 -3.62 10.28
CA LEU A 200 -8.01 -4.51 9.79
C LEU A 200 -9.37 -4.22 10.43
N SER A 201 -9.46 -3.12 11.17
CA SER A 201 -10.68 -2.65 11.84
C SER A 201 -10.65 -1.14 12.03
N GLY A 202 -11.62 -0.58 12.73
CA GLY A 202 -11.75 0.87 12.86
C GLY A 202 -10.56 1.56 13.52
N HIS A 203 -10.06 1.01 14.65
CA HIS A 203 -9.05 1.66 15.48
C HIS A 203 -7.86 0.76 15.85
N SER A 204 -7.91 -0.52 15.46
CA SER A 204 -6.83 -1.46 15.81
C SER A 204 -5.82 -1.55 14.68
N TYR A 205 -4.55 -1.35 15.00
CA TYR A 205 -3.43 -1.39 14.06
C TYR A 205 -2.16 -1.91 14.72
N ILE A 206 -1.24 -2.36 13.88
CA ILE A 206 0.17 -2.60 14.22
C ILE A 206 1.04 -1.98 13.14
N ALA A 207 2.07 -1.22 13.54
CA ALA A 207 3.15 -0.76 12.70
C ALA A 207 4.44 -1.46 13.14
N VAL A 208 5.17 -2.02 12.19
CA VAL A 208 6.47 -2.65 12.42
C VAL A 208 7.56 -1.97 11.62
N LYS A 209 8.69 -1.72 12.25
CA LYS A 209 9.91 -1.33 11.55
C LYS A 209 10.49 -2.58 10.87
N LEU A 210 10.63 -2.53 9.56
CA LEU A 210 11.05 -3.69 8.79
C LEU A 210 12.55 -3.93 8.91
N PRO A 211 12.96 -5.17 9.28
CA PRO A 211 14.36 -5.55 9.31
C PRO A 211 15.01 -5.56 7.92
N SER A 212 16.29 -5.22 7.84
CA SER A 212 17.09 -5.31 6.62
C SER A 212 17.28 -6.71 6.06
N SER A 213 17.01 -7.73 6.88
CA SER A 213 17.22 -9.16 6.59
C SER A 213 15.97 -9.90 6.11
N VAL A 214 14.87 -9.19 5.82
CA VAL A 214 13.56 -9.78 5.50
C VAL A 214 13.19 -9.54 4.04
N VAL A 215 12.56 -10.53 3.41
CA VAL A 215 11.79 -10.39 2.18
C VAL A 215 10.37 -10.92 2.42
N PHE A 216 9.37 -10.14 2.04
CA PHE A 216 7.97 -10.55 2.13
C PHE A 216 7.10 -9.93 1.05
N MET A 217 5.89 -10.43 0.91
CA MET A 217 4.86 -9.89 0.05
C MET A 217 3.51 -9.82 0.77
N GLN A 218 2.65 -8.92 0.33
CA GLN A 218 1.28 -8.79 0.82
C GLN A 218 0.29 -8.75 -0.36
N PRO A 219 -0.52 -9.78 -0.56
CA PRO A 219 -1.54 -9.84 -1.61
C PRO A 219 -2.97 -9.71 -1.07
N ASN A 220 -3.39 -8.56 -0.56
CA ASN A 220 -4.69 -8.35 0.13
C ASN A 220 -4.95 -9.29 1.31
N ILE A 221 -3.89 -9.73 1.96
CA ILE A 221 -3.92 -10.60 3.13
C ILE A 221 -2.95 -9.98 4.14
N ALA A 222 -3.35 -9.84 5.40
CA ALA A 222 -2.46 -9.28 6.41
C ALA A 222 -1.14 -10.04 6.45
N ALA A 223 -0.03 -9.32 6.38
CA ALA A 223 1.30 -9.89 6.34
C ALA A 223 1.97 -9.95 7.70
N ILE A 224 1.56 -9.10 8.65
CA ILE A 224 2.12 -9.08 10.00
C ILE A 224 1.62 -10.31 10.77
N GLY A 225 2.53 -11.22 11.11
CA GLY A 225 2.26 -12.38 11.95
C GLY A 225 2.43 -12.05 13.43
N LYS A 226 3.30 -12.84 14.10
CA LYS A 226 3.56 -12.68 15.53
C LYS A 226 4.45 -11.47 15.81
N VAL A 227 4.01 -10.63 16.75
CA VAL A 227 4.75 -9.46 17.24
C VAL A 227 4.76 -9.41 18.77
N ASP A 228 5.87 -8.92 19.29
CA ASP A 228 6.05 -8.55 20.68
C ASP A 228 5.77 -7.04 20.84
N LEU A 229 4.69 -6.69 21.52
CA LEU A 229 4.28 -5.30 21.70
C LEU A 229 5.14 -4.55 22.74
N ASP A 230 6.02 -5.25 23.46
CA ASP A 230 7.00 -4.64 24.37
C ASP A 230 8.27 -4.18 23.61
N ASP A 231 8.46 -4.58 22.35
CA ASP A 231 9.53 -4.07 21.47
C ASP A 231 9.19 -2.68 20.90
N THR A 232 9.16 -1.70 21.77
CA THR A 232 8.76 -0.31 21.42
C THR A 232 9.74 0.43 20.50
N ASP A 233 10.91 -0.13 20.22
CA ASP A 233 11.88 0.42 19.27
C ASP A 233 11.47 0.08 17.81
N ASN A 234 10.81 -1.07 17.64
CA ASN A 234 10.46 -1.59 16.33
C ASN A 234 8.96 -1.81 16.13
N VAL A 235 8.13 -1.67 17.16
CA VAL A 235 6.69 -1.90 17.11
C VAL A 235 5.92 -0.73 17.70
N ILE A 236 4.90 -0.27 16.97
CA ILE A 236 3.88 0.68 17.46
C ILE A 236 2.54 0.03 17.22
N ALA A 237 1.72 -0.11 18.26
CA ALA A 237 0.42 -0.75 18.17
C ALA A 237 -0.64 0.05 18.91
N SER A 238 -1.89 -0.08 18.46
CA SER A 238 -3.03 0.47 19.19
C SER A 238 -3.18 -0.20 20.56
N ALA A 239 -3.55 0.58 21.56
CA ALA A 239 -3.69 0.08 22.93
C ALA A 239 -4.78 -1.02 23.08
N ASN A 240 -5.67 -1.12 22.13
CA ASN A 240 -6.81 -2.05 22.14
C ASN A 240 -6.60 -3.33 21.30
N VAL A 241 -5.49 -3.48 20.55
CA VAL A 241 -5.31 -4.56 19.59
C VAL A 241 -5.46 -5.97 20.19
N ILE A 242 -4.95 -6.21 21.38
CA ILE A 242 -5.15 -7.50 22.08
C ILE A 242 -6.59 -7.61 22.61
N SER A 243 -7.12 -6.56 23.24
CA SER A 243 -8.44 -6.63 23.89
C SER A 243 -9.58 -6.78 22.88
N VAL A 244 -9.48 -6.16 21.72
CA VAL A 244 -10.45 -6.32 20.62
C VAL A 244 -10.47 -7.78 20.14
N ALA A 245 -9.29 -8.37 19.88
CA ALA A 245 -9.21 -9.78 19.47
C ALA A 245 -9.72 -10.76 20.56
N GLN A 246 -9.47 -10.45 21.84
CA GLN A 246 -10.00 -11.25 22.95
C GLN A 246 -11.52 -11.14 23.06
N GLU A 247 -12.09 -9.94 22.95
CA GLU A 247 -13.55 -9.72 22.98
C GLU A 247 -14.23 -10.36 21.78
N ALA A 248 -13.61 -10.30 20.60
CA ALA A 248 -14.05 -10.99 19.39
C ALA A 248 -13.93 -12.53 19.47
N GLY A 249 -13.16 -13.05 20.43
CA GLY A 249 -12.91 -14.49 20.57
C GLY A 249 -11.95 -15.06 19.50
N THR A 250 -11.19 -14.22 18.83
CA THR A 250 -10.29 -14.60 17.72
C THR A 250 -8.81 -14.50 18.07
N PHE A 251 -8.48 -14.09 19.30
CA PHE A 251 -7.10 -13.83 19.73
C PHE A 251 -6.20 -15.07 19.58
N VAL A 252 -5.09 -14.87 18.93
CA VAL A 252 -3.97 -15.81 18.81
C VAL A 252 -2.71 -15.12 19.31
N GLY A 253 -2.05 -15.67 20.32
CA GLY A 253 -0.86 -15.07 20.91
C GLY A 253 -0.67 -15.47 22.37
N ASP A 254 0.13 -14.68 23.09
CA ASP A 254 0.33 -14.77 24.54
C ASP A 254 0.10 -13.38 25.17
N ALA A 255 -1.10 -13.14 25.64
CA ALA A 255 -1.46 -11.85 26.23
C ALA A 255 -0.67 -11.54 27.53
N ALA A 256 -0.18 -12.55 28.25
CA ALA A 256 0.64 -12.35 29.44
C ALA A 256 2.06 -11.90 29.12
N ALA A 257 2.55 -12.25 27.93
CA ALA A 257 3.82 -11.82 27.36
C ALA A 257 3.67 -10.63 26.40
N ASN A 258 2.48 -10.02 26.31
CA ASN A 258 2.17 -8.93 25.38
C ASN A 258 2.47 -9.24 23.91
N VAL A 259 2.23 -10.49 23.49
CA VAL A 259 2.50 -11.01 22.13
C VAL A 259 1.18 -11.33 21.45
N ILE A 260 1.02 -10.85 20.21
CA ILE A 260 -0.12 -11.17 19.34
C ILE A 260 0.36 -11.64 17.96
N ASP A 261 -0.34 -12.57 17.35
CA ASP A 261 -0.28 -12.85 15.92
C ASP A 261 -1.42 -12.07 15.25
N LEU A 262 -1.09 -10.95 14.59
CA LEU A 262 -2.09 -10.05 14.01
C LEU A 262 -2.90 -10.75 12.93
N SER A 263 -2.21 -11.36 11.98
CA SER A 263 -2.83 -12.05 10.86
C SER A 263 -3.76 -13.16 11.32
N ALA A 264 -3.29 -14.03 12.22
CA ALA A 264 -4.12 -15.13 12.75
C ALA A 264 -5.31 -14.62 13.56
N SER A 265 -5.17 -13.48 14.26
CA SER A 265 -6.23 -12.91 15.11
C SER A 265 -7.27 -12.13 14.29
N TYR A 266 -6.84 -11.32 13.31
CA TYR A 266 -7.67 -10.31 12.68
C TYR A 266 -8.09 -10.62 11.26
N ASN A 267 -7.25 -11.30 10.46
CA ASN A 267 -7.44 -11.43 9.01
C ASN A 267 -8.52 -12.47 8.67
N ASP A 268 -9.47 -12.07 7.79
CA ASP A 268 -10.57 -12.96 7.34
C ASP A 268 -10.17 -13.82 6.13
N VAL A 269 -9.23 -13.39 5.32
CA VAL A 269 -8.89 -14.06 4.07
C VAL A 269 -7.81 -15.11 4.30
N GLY A 270 -8.09 -16.35 3.91
CA GLY A 270 -7.09 -17.43 3.81
C GLY A 270 -6.22 -17.30 2.56
N GLY A 271 -5.37 -18.24 2.27
CA GLY A 271 -4.36 -18.21 1.23
C GLY A 271 -4.76 -17.68 -0.15
N SER A 272 -3.76 -17.43 -1.00
CA SER A 272 -3.93 -16.76 -2.27
C SER A 272 -3.03 -17.35 -3.34
N ALA A 273 -3.56 -17.54 -4.55
CA ALA A 273 -2.75 -17.95 -5.70
C ALA A 273 -1.62 -16.95 -6.02
N ARG A 274 -1.85 -15.64 -5.76
CA ARG A 274 -0.83 -14.59 -5.90
C ARG A 274 0.29 -14.77 -4.88
N MET A 275 -0.06 -15.07 -3.63
CA MET A 275 0.93 -15.35 -2.58
C MET A 275 1.80 -16.55 -2.96
N ALA A 276 1.19 -17.66 -3.41
CA ALA A 276 1.92 -18.82 -3.87
C ALA A 276 2.88 -18.49 -5.02
N ALA A 277 2.39 -17.81 -6.05
CA ALA A 277 3.20 -17.43 -7.21
C ALA A 277 4.34 -16.48 -6.82
N GLY A 278 4.04 -15.46 -6.01
CA GLY A 278 5.02 -14.49 -5.55
C GLY A 278 6.12 -15.10 -4.69
N LEU A 279 5.75 -15.90 -3.69
CA LEU A 279 6.74 -16.59 -2.84
C LEU A 279 7.57 -17.59 -3.64
N ASN A 280 6.96 -18.35 -4.56
CA ASN A 280 7.72 -19.26 -5.43
C ASN A 280 8.72 -18.49 -6.29
N THR A 281 8.36 -17.32 -6.80
CA THR A 281 9.26 -16.46 -7.59
C THR A 281 10.38 -15.88 -6.72
N LEU A 282 10.04 -15.33 -5.55
CA LEU A 282 11.01 -14.74 -4.63
C LEU A 282 12.05 -15.74 -4.14
N TYR A 283 11.63 -16.94 -3.83
CA TYR A 283 12.52 -17.98 -3.29
C TYR A 283 13.08 -18.93 -4.36
N GLY A 284 12.62 -18.84 -5.62
CA GLY A 284 13.07 -19.72 -6.70
C GLY A 284 12.67 -21.18 -6.49
N VAL A 285 11.48 -21.42 -5.95
CA VAL A 285 10.92 -22.74 -5.62
C VAL A 285 9.54 -22.92 -6.28
N ASP A 286 8.96 -24.10 -6.14
CA ASP A 286 7.60 -24.46 -6.61
C ASP A 286 6.75 -25.12 -5.51
N THR A 287 7.10 -24.88 -4.26
CA THR A 287 6.53 -25.58 -3.09
C THR A 287 5.35 -24.86 -2.46
N PHE A 288 5.23 -23.55 -2.64
CA PHE A 288 4.09 -22.79 -2.10
C PHE A 288 2.85 -23.04 -2.94
N THR A 289 1.73 -23.26 -2.26
CA THR A 289 0.38 -23.40 -2.85
C THR A 289 -0.52 -22.29 -2.33
N ALA A 290 -1.70 -22.13 -2.89
CA ALA A 290 -2.65 -21.12 -2.45
C ALA A 290 -3.04 -21.22 -0.96
N ASP A 291 -2.89 -22.40 -0.36
CA ASP A 291 -3.16 -22.64 1.06
C ASP A 291 -1.93 -22.42 1.96
N SER A 292 -0.78 -22.07 1.38
CA SER A 292 0.49 -21.88 2.11
C SER A 292 0.58 -20.51 2.79
N TYR A 293 -0.55 -19.95 3.27
CA TYR A 293 -0.51 -18.69 3.96
C TYR A 293 0.14 -18.79 5.34
N VAL A 294 1.07 -17.91 5.59
CA VAL A 294 1.69 -17.73 6.90
C VAL A 294 1.96 -16.23 7.07
N GLY A 295 1.47 -15.63 8.17
CA GLY A 295 1.91 -14.29 8.56
C GLY A 295 3.41 -14.29 8.85
N THR A 296 4.08 -13.19 8.54
CA THR A 296 5.52 -13.04 8.72
C THR A 296 5.82 -12.49 10.12
N ASP A 297 6.65 -13.17 10.86
CA ASP A 297 7.08 -12.78 12.21
C ASP A 297 8.18 -11.72 12.12
N PHE A 298 7.84 -10.49 11.76
CA PHE A 298 8.78 -9.39 11.52
C PHE A 298 9.54 -8.93 12.76
N ALA A 299 8.92 -9.04 13.93
CA ALA A 299 9.51 -8.58 15.18
C ALA A 299 10.57 -9.55 15.73
N LEU A 300 10.64 -10.74 15.21
CA LEU A 300 11.66 -11.68 15.57
C LEU A 300 12.79 -11.51 14.57
N SER A 301 13.95 -11.11 15.05
CA SER A 301 15.18 -11.12 14.26
C SER A 301 15.28 -12.47 13.55
N ASN A 302 15.22 -12.48 12.23
CA ASN A 302 15.49 -13.67 11.45
C ASN A 302 17.01 -13.89 11.29
N VAL A 303 17.75 -13.54 12.32
CA VAL A 303 19.20 -13.73 12.46
C VAL A 303 19.44 -14.68 13.61
N ASP A 304 20.22 -15.72 13.39
CA ASP A 304 20.56 -16.70 14.42
C ASP A 304 21.61 -16.16 15.42
N GLU A 305 21.96 -16.98 16.39
CA GLU A 305 22.95 -16.64 17.44
C GLU A 305 24.36 -16.35 16.90
N ASN A 306 24.64 -16.69 15.63
CA ASN A 306 25.92 -16.44 14.95
C ASN A 306 25.86 -15.19 14.06
N GLY A 307 24.70 -14.52 13.95
CA GLY A 307 24.48 -13.40 13.08
C GLY A 307 24.15 -13.77 11.62
N GLU A 308 23.84 -15.02 11.34
CA GLU A 308 23.44 -15.49 10.02
C GLU A 308 21.94 -15.33 9.81
N ILE A 309 21.54 -14.85 8.63
CA ILE A 309 20.13 -14.68 8.26
C ILE A 309 19.47 -16.05 8.10
N VAL A 310 18.41 -16.28 8.85
CA VAL A 310 17.61 -17.49 8.83
C VAL A 310 16.38 -17.29 7.93
N PRO A 311 16.06 -18.25 7.05
CA PRO A 311 14.85 -18.18 6.23
C PRO A 311 13.58 -18.06 7.09
N LEU A 312 12.67 -17.17 6.71
CA LEU A 312 11.36 -17.03 7.37
C LEU A 312 10.48 -18.28 7.21
N TYR A 313 10.74 -19.07 6.16
CA TYR A 313 10.00 -20.28 5.85
C TYR A 313 10.89 -21.49 6.02
N THR A 314 10.47 -22.43 6.87
CA THR A 314 11.25 -23.62 7.20
C THR A 314 11.57 -24.48 5.97
N GLY A 315 12.83 -24.78 5.78
CA GLY A 315 13.31 -25.68 4.71
C GLY A 315 13.43 -25.02 3.34
N ILE A 316 13.37 -23.70 3.27
CA ILE A 316 13.54 -22.91 2.05
C ILE A 316 14.76 -22.01 2.22
N ASP A 317 15.75 -22.17 1.34
CA ASP A 317 16.94 -21.33 1.35
C ASP A 317 16.59 -19.92 0.86
N LEU A 318 17.14 -18.91 1.52
CA LEU A 318 17.03 -17.53 1.06
C LEU A 318 17.83 -17.34 -0.22
N LYS A 319 17.17 -16.77 -1.24
CA LYS A 319 17.90 -16.15 -2.35
C LYS A 319 18.66 -14.96 -1.79
N LYS A 320 19.93 -14.85 -2.09
CA LYS A 320 20.78 -13.71 -1.76
C LYS A 320 21.04 -12.89 -3.01
N ALA A 321 21.25 -11.59 -2.82
CA ALA A 321 21.56 -10.67 -3.90
C ALA A 321 20.40 -10.44 -4.89
N TYR A 322 19.23 -10.08 -4.37
CA TYR A 322 18.13 -9.54 -5.20
C TYR A 322 18.58 -8.25 -5.89
N ALA A 323 18.34 -8.17 -7.19
CA ALA A 323 18.46 -6.94 -7.97
C ALA A 323 17.08 -6.29 -8.16
N VAL A 324 17.03 -5.04 -8.59
CA VAL A 324 15.77 -4.36 -8.88
C VAL A 324 14.97 -5.07 -9.97
N GLU A 325 15.64 -5.72 -10.91
CA GLU A 325 15.03 -6.56 -11.95
C GLU A 325 14.29 -7.78 -11.36
N ASP A 326 14.72 -8.30 -10.21
CA ASP A 326 13.99 -9.37 -9.53
C ASP A 326 12.66 -8.85 -8.97
N ALA A 327 12.62 -7.64 -8.42
CA ALA A 327 11.39 -6.98 -7.99
C ALA A 327 10.47 -6.68 -9.19
N MET A 328 11.02 -6.18 -10.29
CA MET A 328 10.26 -5.98 -11.54
C MET A 328 9.66 -7.29 -12.06
N ASN A 329 10.43 -8.38 -12.05
CA ASN A 329 9.98 -9.69 -12.49
C ASN A 329 8.94 -10.28 -11.54
N PHE A 330 9.04 -10.02 -10.23
CA PHE A 330 8.02 -10.40 -9.26
C PHE A 330 6.66 -9.79 -9.64
N PHE A 331 6.62 -8.48 -9.91
CA PHE A 331 5.39 -7.80 -10.31
C PHE A 331 4.86 -8.22 -11.69
N LYS A 332 5.70 -8.81 -12.55
CA LYS A 332 5.30 -9.38 -13.84
C LYS A 332 4.85 -10.83 -13.78
N THR A 333 5.02 -11.50 -12.64
CA THR A 333 4.67 -12.92 -12.48
C THR A 333 3.15 -13.08 -12.37
N GLU A 334 2.55 -13.89 -13.25
CA GLU A 334 1.12 -14.23 -13.14
C GLU A 334 0.83 -15.07 -11.87
N PRO A 335 -0.23 -14.81 -11.14
CA PRO A 335 -1.33 -13.87 -11.39
C PRO A 335 -1.16 -12.49 -10.70
N ILE A 336 0.04 -12.10 -10.31
CA ILE A 336 0.35 -10.75 -9.78
C ILE A 336 0.30 -9.77 -10.94
N GLY A 337 1.17 -9.97 -11.95
CA GLY A 337 1.12 -9.23 -13.21
C GLY A 337 -0.04 -9.70 -14.08
N LYS A 338 -0.87 -8.79 -14.54
CA LYS A 338 -2.04 -9.06 -15.38
C LYS A 338 -2.53 -7.78 -16.07
N THR A 339 -3.41 -7.91 -17.05
CA THR A 339 -3.98 -6.78 -17.80
C THR A 339 -4.86 -5.84 -16.99
N ALA A 340 -5.25 -6.22 -15.78
CA ALA A 340 -6.01 -5.36 -14.85
C ALA A 340 -5.12 -4.48 -13.97
N ASN A 341 -3.79 -4.53 -14.15
CA ASN A 341 -2.90 -3.62 -13.45
C ASN A 341 -3.00 -2.21 -14.06
N VAL A 342 -3.05 -1.20 -13.22
CA VAL A 342 -3.14 0.20 -13.64
C VAL A 342 -1.85 0.97 -13.37
N GLU A 343 -1.10 0.57 -12.34
CA GLU A 343 0.24 1.08 -12.07
C GLU A 343 1.08 0.06 -11.28
N THR A 344 2.39 0.24 -11.32
CA THR A 344 3.35 -0.46 -10.45
C THR A 344 4.46 0.47 -10.09
N HIS A 345 4.81 0.51 -8.82
CA HIS A 345 5.97 1.27 -8.36
C HIS A 345 6.90 0.42 -7.51
N ILE A 346 8.19 0.74 -7.57
CA ILE A 346 9.23 0.21 -6.71
C ILE A 346 10.05 1.38 -6.21
N PHE A 347 10.14 1.56 -4.90
CA PHE A 347 11.11 2.42 -4.26
C PHE A 347 12.39 1.63 -4.05
N GLN A 348 13.51 2.15 -4.52
CA GLN A 348 14.84 1.63 -4.27
C GLN A 348 15.61 2.66 -3.47
N VAL A 349 16.02 2.29 -2.26
CA VAL A 349 16.52 3.20 -1.25
C VAL A 349 17.90 2.79 -0.80
N SER A 350 18.89 3.65 -1.03
CA SER A 350 20.23 3.47 -0.45
C SER A 350 20.30 4.18 0.90
N ALA A 351 20.74 3.47 1.93
CA ALA A 351 21.02 4.08 3.24
C ALA A 351 22.24 5.03 3.20
N GLU A 352 23.06 4.92 2.15
CA GLU A 352 24.26 5.73 1.95
C GLU A 352 24.09 6.67 0.76
N GLY A 353 24.85 7.76 0.76
CA GLY A 353 24.85 8.74 -0.34
C GLY A 353 23.95 9.95 -0.06
N GLU A 354 23.98 10.88 -1.03
CA GLU A 354 23.14 12.07 -0.96
C GLU A 354 21.68 11.70 -1.22
N PRO A 355 20.72 12.20 -0.43
CA PRO A 355 19.31 11.87 -0.58
C PRO A 355 18.79 12.03 -2.01
N ASP A 356 19.25 13.05 -2.73
CA ASP A 356 18.83 13.35 -4.10
C ASP A 356 19.03 12.20 -5.08
N THR A 357 20.00 11.33 -4.82
CA THR A 357 20.36 10.20 -5.70
C THR A 357 20.26 8.85 -4.99
N ALA A 358 20.05 8.85 -3.68
CA ALA A 358 19.86 7.64 -2.88
C ALA A 358 18.45 7.05 -2.99
N LEU A 359 17.48 7.85 -3.44
CA LEU A 359 16.08 7.47 -3.59
C LEU A 359 15.72 7.40 -5.08
N ILE A 360 15.29 6.24 -5.53
CA ILE A 360 14.83 6.02 -6.91
C ILE A 360 13.42 5.46 -6.85
N GLU A 361 12.53 6.05 -7.63
CA GLU A 361 11.19 5.54 -7.91
C GLU A 361 11.15 4.92 -9.30
N TRP A 362 10.97 3.62 -9.37
CA TRP A 362 10.69 2.93 -10.62
C TRP A 362 9.19 2.88 -10.84
N SER A 363 8.70 3.39 -11.94
CA SER A 363 7.26 3.47 -12.24
C SER A 363 6.93 2.76 -13.55
N GLY A 364 5.96 1.88 -13.50
CA GLY A 364 5.28 1.29 -14.64
C GLY A 364 3.81 1.67 -14.60
N PHE A 365 3.22 2.00 -15.73
CA PHE A 365 1.80 2.33 -15.84
C PHE A 365 1.11 1.34 -16.77
N ASP A 366 -0.19 1.07 -16.53
CA ASP A 366 -0.99 0.15 -17.29
C ASP A 366 -0.49 -1.31 -17.18
N ASP A 367 -0.75 -2.18 -18.14
CA ASP A 367 -0.41 -3.60 -18.11
C ASP A 367 1.09 -3.84 -17.82
N ASN A 368 1.35 -4.19 -16.57
CA ASN A 368 2.72 -4.31 -16.07
C ASN A 368 3.52 -5.45 -16.71
N VAL A 369 2.85 -6.46 -17.26
CA VAL A 369 3.53 -7.58 -17.92
C VAL A 369 4.34 -7.12 -19.11
N TYR A 370 3.86 -6.09 -19.82
CA TYR A 370 4.44 -5.60 -21.07
C TYR A 370 5.15 -4.24 -20.91
N ASN A 371 4.86 -3.48 -19.86
CA ASN A 371 5.40 -2.15 -19.68
C ASN A 371 6.85 -2.12 -19.17
N ALA A 372 7.53 -1.03 -19.49
CA ALA A 372 8.85 -0.72 -18.95
C ALA A 372 8.72 0.06 -17.64
N PHE A 373 9.60 -0.24 -16.70
CA PHE A 373 9.77 0.60 -15.51
C PHE A 373 10.68 1.78 -15.84
N VAL A 374 10.21 2.98 -15.56
CA VAL A 374 10.95 4.23 -15.76
C VAL A 374 11.47 4.72 -14.41
N PRO A 375 12.79 4.95 -14.26
CA PRO A 375 13.35 5.49 -13.03
C PRO A 375 13.14 6.99 -12.92
N TYR A 376 12.72 7.43 -11.74
CA TYR A 376 12.67 8.82 -11.33
C TYR A 376 13.54 9.02 -10.09
N TYR A 377 14.17 10.19 -10.02
CA TYR A 377 14.82 10.68 -8.79
C TYR A 377 13.87 11.70 -8.17
N PRO A 378 13.03 11.32 -7.22
CA PRO A 378 11.89 12.13 -6.78
C PRO A 378 12.32 13.50 -6.23
N LEU A 379 13.43 13.57 -5.52
CA LEU A 379 13.94 14.83 -4.95
C LEU A 379 14.55 15.78 -6.00
N LEU A 380 14.89 15.29 -7.19
CA LEU A 380 15.37 16.09 -8.31
C LEU A 380 14.28 16.36 -9.35
N THR A 381 13.18 15.62 -9.29
CA THR A 381 12.10 15.71 -10.28
C THR A 381 11.25 16.92 -10.00
N THR A 382 11.36 17.93 -10.84
CA THR A 382 10.56 19.17 -10.75
C THR A 382 9.40 19.20 -11.73
N ASP A 383 9.42 18.29 -12.70
CA ASP A 383 8.40 18.18 -13.74
C ASP A 383 8.50 16.80 -14.42
N THR A 384 7.48 16.39 -15.14
CA THR A 384 7.41 15.12 -15.85
C THR A 384 7.21 15.32 -17.35
N ALA A 385 7.45 14.28 -18.13
CA ALA A 385 7.18 14.31 -19.55
C ALA A 385 5.71 14.63 -19.84
N ALA A 386 5.44 15.31 -20.94
CA ALA A 386 4.07 15.75 -21.28
C ALA A 386 3.08 14.58 -21.37
N CYS A 387 3.53 13.39 -21.75
CA CYS A 387 2.70 12.19 -21.83
C CYS A 387 2.20 11.72 -20.46
N TYR A 388 2.91 12.02 -19.37
CA TYR A 388 2.48 11.70 -18.01
C TYR A 388 1.63 12.79 -17.34
N LYS A 389 1.37 13.89 -18.04
CA LYS A 389 0.55 15.02 -17.53
C LYS A 389 -0.82 15.11 -18.16
N VAL A 390 -1.03 14.39 -19.23
CA VAL A 390 -2.22 14.52 -20.05
C VAL A 390 -3.07 13.30 -19.84
N SER A 391 -4.22 13.51 -19.26
CA SER A 391 -5.31 12.55 -19.41
C SER A 391 -5.55 12.31 -20.89
N PRO A 392 -5.62 11.07 -21.35
CA PRO A 392 -5.84 10.75 -22.75
C PRO A 392 -7.23 11.11 -23.28
N GLY A 393 -7.88 12.12 -22.71
CA GLY A 393 -9.20 12.58 -23.07
C GLY A 393 -10.28 11.72 -22.42
N THR A 394 -11.48 12.26 -22.31
CA THR A 394 -12.62 11.61 -21.68
C THR A 394 -12.71 10.14 -22.07
N VAL A 395 -12.33 9.27 -21.14
CA VAL A 395 -12.80 7.90 -21.16
C VAL A 395 -14.30 8.02 -20.91
N THR A 396 -15.09 7.95 -21.95
CA THR A 396 -16.52 7.74 -21.77
C THR A 396 -16.64 6.35 -21.20
N GLN A 397 -16.96 6.22 -19.93
CA GLN A 397 -17.48 4.97 -19.40
C GLN A 397 -18.60 4.51 -20.32
N SER A 398 -18.29 3.60 -21.21
CA SER A 398 -19.29 2.82 -21.93
C SER A 398 -19.34 1.49 -21.20
N ASP A 399 -20.53 1.02 -20.87
CA ASP A 399 -20.77 -0.34 -20.34
C ASP A 399 -20.29 -1.45 -21.30
N GLU A 400 -19.73 -1.09 -22.43
CA GLU A 400 -19.03 -1.96 -23.37
C GLU A 400 -17.54 -1.73 -23.17
N ALA A 401 -16.79 -2.79 -22.92
CA ALA A 401 -15.33 -2.76 -22.87
C ALA A 401 -14.81 -1.90 -24.03
N PRO A 402 -14.07 -0.83 -23.78
CA PRO A 402 -13.54 -0.01 -24.85
C PRO A 402 -12.77 -0.92 -25.78
N ALA A 403 -12.94 -0.71 -27.09
CA ALA A 403 -12.06 -1.39 -28.02
C ALA A 403 -10.63 -1.09 -27.59
N GLU A 404 -9.76 -2.11 -27.55
CA GLU A 404 -8.33 -2.02 -27.17
C GLU A 404 -7.62 -0.79 -27.76
N SER A 405 -8.17 -0.23 -28.81
CA SER A 405 -7.68 0.98 -29.48
C SER A 405 -7.98 2.30 -28.75
N ALA A 406 -8.90 2.36 -27.81
CA ALA A 406 -9.27 3.62 -27.18
C ALA A 406 -8.21 4.07 -26.16
N TYR A 407 -7.51 3.12 -25.53
CA TYR A 407 -6.46 3.38 -24.58
C TYR A 407 -5.16 3.88 -25.21
N TYR A 408 -4.88 3.42 -26.43
CA TYR A 408 -3.62 3.68 -27.14
C TYR A 408 -3.71 4.76 -28.21
N GLN A 409 -4.88 5.30 -28.47
CA GLN A 409 -5.11 6.29 -29.51
C GLN A 409 -5.58 7.62 -28.96
N THR A 410 -4.68 8.34 -28.32
CA THR A 410 -4.89 9.77 -28.17
C THR A 410 -4.26 10.49 -29.35
N ASP A 411 -4.85 11.59 -29.78
CA ASP A 411 -4.23 12.52 -30.73
C ASP A 411 -2.85 13.05 -30.30
N LYS A 412 -2.36 12.62 -29.15
CA LYS A 412 -1.18 13.10 -28.44
C LYS A 412 -0.08 12.05 -28.22
N GLY A 413 -0.27 10.83 -28.70
CA GLY A 413 0.73 9.76 -28.62
C GLY A 413 0.47 8.71 -27.55
N TYR A 414 1.29 7.69 -27.57
CA TYR A 414 1.21 6.56 -26.62
C TYR A 414 1.80 6.98 -25.27
N ILE A 415 1.19 6.52 -24.21
CA ILE A 415 1.82 6.43 -22.90
C ILE A 415 2.41 5.04 -22.77
#